data_104593264164dd1771d664676ee9a050
#
_entry.id   104593264164dd1771d664676ee9a050
#
_cell.length_a   1.000
_cell.length_b   1.000
_cell.length_c   1.000
_cell.angle_alpha   90.00
_cell.angle_beta   90.00
_cell.angle_gamma   90.00
#
_symmetry.space_group_name_H-M   'P 1'
#
loop_
_entity.id
_entity.type
_entity.pdbx_description
1 polymer ?
#
loop_
_entity_poly.entity_id
_entity_poly.type
_entity_poly.pdbx_seq_one_letter_code
_entity_poly.pdbx_strand_id
1 'polypeptide(L)'
;EYAEKNPETYLVLSGGKGPDEPVSEAQAMYRYLVYNGVRPGQLLLEEHSVSTVENLAYSKLLIESHREMIRHEREERNHLKFSREPKENYLIAADKPLEVGVLTSNFHVYRACMIAKKWGFENVYGISAQSDPVLFIHLCVRECASIIKDRIMGNM
;
A
#
# COMPACT_ATOMS: atom_id res chain seq x y z
N GLU A 1 11.01 8.85 8.57
CA GLU A 1 10.61 10.24 8.86
C GLU A 1 9.09 10.46 8.71
N TYR A 2 8.43 10.13 7.54
CA TYR A 2 6.97 10.32 7.41
C TYR A 2 6.19 9.42 8.38
N ALA A 3 6.46 8.13 8.40
CA ALA A 3 5.80 7.16 9.27
C ALA A 3 6.00 7.43 10.76
N GLU A 4 7.15 7.97 11.15
CA GLU A 4 7.44 8.36 12.54
C GLU A 4 6.61 9.57 12.98
N LYS A 5 6.39 10.53 12.05
CA LYS A 5 5.57 11.73 12.30
C LYS A 5 4.07 11.46 12.23
N ASN A 6 3.67 10.39 11.54
CA ASN A 6 2.28 10.01 11.32
C ASN A 6 2.03 8.59 11.84
N PRO A 7 1.99 8.39 13.16
CA PRO A 7 1.88 7.07 13.77
C PRO A 7 0.56 6.36 13.49
N GLU A 8 -0.46 7.08 13.05
CA GLU A 8 -1.78 6.57 12.65
C GLU A 8 -1.82 6.08 11.20
N THR A 9 -0.79 6.37 10.38
CA THR A 9 -0.72 5.94 9.00
C THR A 9 -0.18 4.52 8.89
N TYR A 10 -0.93 3.64 8.25
CA TYR A 10 -0.44 2.31 7.88
C TYR A 10 0.31 2.35 6.55
N LEU A 11 1.36 1.56 6.45
CA LEU A 11 2.13 1.36 5.23
C LEU A 11 1.89 -0.07 4.73
N VAL A 12 1.25 -0.19 3.59
CA VAL A 12 1.13 -1.48 2.89
C VAL A 12 2.37 -1.66 2.02
N LEU A 13 3.12 -2.71 2.30
CA LEU A 13 4.29 -3.12 1.55
C LEU A 13 3.88 -4.24 0.62
N SER A 14 3.76 -3.95 -0.67
CA SER A 14 3.25 -4.90 -1.64
C SER A 14 4.31 -5.25 -2.68
N GLY A 15 4.50 -6.53 -2.87
CA GLY A 15 5.40 -7.11 -3.85
C GLY A 15 5.77 -8.54 -3.47
N GLY A 16 5.46 -9.46 -4.38
CA GLY A 16 5.73 -10.88 -4.19
C GLY A 16 7.20 -11.24 -4.35
N LYS A 17 7.44 -12.53 -4.48
CA LYS A 17 8.77 -13.10 -4.64
C LYS A 17 9.00 -13.52 -6.08
N GLY A 18 10.01 -12.97 -6.72
CA GLY A 18 10.50 -13.44 -8.02
C GLY A 18 11.17 -14.82 -7.92
N PRO A 19 11.28 -15.55 -9.03
CA PRO A 19 11.81 -16.92 -9.02
C PRO A 19 13.25 -17.02 -8.51
N ASP A 20 14.07 -15.99 -8.73
CA ASP A 20 15.48 -15.93 -8.34
C ASP A 20 15.75 -15.09 -7.08
N GLU A 21 14.70 -14.61 -6.43
CA GLU A 21 14.83 -13.78 -5.24
C GLU A 21 14.81 -14.61 -3.96
N PRO A 22 15.63 -14.29 -2.95
CA PRO A 22 15.64 -15.02 -1.67
C PRO A 22 14.40 -14.74 -0.81
N VAL A 23 13.85 -13.52 -0.90
CA VAL A 23 12.69 -13.04 -0.15
C VAL A 23 11.78 -12.22 -1.07
N SER A 24 10.52 -12.00 -0.65
CA SER A 24 9.60 -11.10 -1.37
C SER A 24 10.06 -9.64 -1.30
N GLU A 25 9.65 -8.82 -2.27
CA GLU A 25 9.91 -7.39 -2.24
C GLU A 25 9.30 -6.75 -0.97
N ALA A 26 8.09 -7.16 -0.60
CA ALA A 26 7.42 -6.70 0.62
C ALA A 26 8.24 -7.02 1.88
N GLN A 27 8.79 -8.23 1.98
CA GLN A 27 9.63 -8.64 3.11
C GLN A 27 10.96 -7.86 3.15
N ALA A 28 11.56 -7.59 1.99
CA ALA A 28 12.78 -6.78 1.92
C ALA A 28 12.51 -5.34 2.40
N MET A 29 11.42 -4.72 1.93
CA MET A 29 10.98 -3.41 2.39
C MET A 29 10.68 -3.39 3.89
N TYR A 30 10.01 -4.42 4.42
CA TYR A 30 9.71 -4.54 5.84
C TYR A 30 10.98 -4.51 6.70
N ARG A 31 11.96 -5.36 6.37
CA ARG A 31 13.23 -5.41 7.10
C ARG A 31 13.95 -4.06 7.09
N TYR A 32 13.98 -3.42 5.93
CA TYR A 32 14.59 -2.10 5.78
C TYR A 32 13.89 -1.04 6.64
N LEU A 33 12.55 -0.97 6.62
CA LEU A 33 11.79 0.02 7.37
C LEU A 33 11.88 -0.19 8.88
N VAL A 34 11.79 -1.43 9.35
CA VAL A 34 11.96 -1.78 10.77
C VAL A 34 13.37 -1.42 11.26
N TYR A 35 14.40 -1.75 10.46
CA TYR A 35 15.78 -1.38 10.77
C TYR A 35 15.95 0.16 10.88
N ASN A 36 15.21 0.93 10.09
CA ASN A 36 15.21 2.39 10.12
C ASN A 36 14.18 3.00 11.11
N GLY A 37 13.67 2.22 12.06
CA GLY A 37 12.87 2.72 13.19
C GLY A 37 11.37 2.82 12.95
N VAL A 38 10.84 2.34 11.81
CA VAL A 38 9.39 2.28 11.60
C VAL A 38 8.82 1.15 12.46
N ARG A 39 7.71 1.44 13.14
CA ARG A 39 7.08 0.47 14.05
C ARG A 39 6.46 -0.69 13.26
N PRO A 40 6.74 -1.95 13.61
CA PRO A 40 6.17 -3.11 12.94
C PRO A 40 4.64 -3.09 12.83
N GLY A 41 3.95 -2.57 13.84
CA GLY A 41 2.48 -2.45 13.87
C GLY A 41 1.89 -1.45 12.87
N GLN A 42 2.72 -0.65 12.19
CA GLN A 42 2.29 0.23 11.08
C GLN A 42 2.44 -0.43 9.70
N LEU A 43 3.06 -1.62 9.64
CA LEU A 43 3.44 -2.26 8.39
C LEU A 43 2.52 -3.45 8.10
N LEU A 44 1.85 -3.40 6.96
CA LEU A 44 1.03 -4.49 6.44
C LEU A 44 1.76 -5.08 5.22
N LEU A 45 1.99 -6.39 5.21
CA LEU A 45 2.74 -7.07 4.15
C LEU A 45 1.78 -7.78 3.19
N GLU A 46 1.95 -7.50 1.91
CA GLU A 46 1.34 -8.23 0.82
C GLU A 46 2.47 -8.86 -0.03
N GLU A 47 2.59 -10.17 -0.01
CA GLU A 47 3.74 -10.93 -0.54
C GLU A 47 3.40 -11.87 -1.71
N HIS A 48 2.15 -11.83 -2.19
CA HIS A 48 1.65 -12.81 -3.18
C HIS A 48 1.56 -12.26 -4.60
N SER A 49 1.57 -10.95 -4.76
CA SER A 49 1.42 -10.29 -6.04
C SER A 49 2.62 -10.51 -6.97
N VAL A 50 2.34 -10.72 -8.25
CA VAL A 50 3.35 -10.86 -9.31
C VAL A 50 3.17 -9.79 -10.41
N SER A 51 2.28 -8.86 -10.23
CA SER A 51 2.02 -7.76 -11.17
C SER A 51 1.51 -6.52 -10.46
N THR A 52 1.63 -5.34 -11.11
CA THR A 52 1.10 -4.09 -10.54
C THR A 52 -0.40 -4.14 -10.28
N VAL A 53 -1.15 -4.85 -11.11
CA VAL A 53 -2.59 -5.04 -10.93
C VAL A 53 -2.86 -5.81 -9.64
N GLU A 54 -2.14 -6.90 -9.44
CA GLU A 54 -2.26 -7.72 -8.23
C GLU A 54 -1.76 -6.99 -6.98
N ASN A 55 -0.66 -6.22 -7.08
CA ASN A 55 -0.20 -5.37 -5.98
C ASN A 55 -1.34 -4.50 -5.44
N LEU A 56 -2.07 -3.83 -6.31
CA LEU A 56 -3.15 -2.94 -5.91
C LEU A 56 -4.41 -3.68 -5.49
N ALA A 57 -4.75 -4.79 -6.17
CA ALA A 57 -5.89 -5.62 -5.82
C ALA A 57 -5.74 -6.26 -4.44
N TYR A 58 -4.59 -6.89 -4.19
CA TYR A 58 -4.33 -7.56 -2.91
C TYR A 58 -4.09 -6.57 -1.77
N SER A 59 -3.44 -5.44 -2.05
CA SER A 59 -3.34 -4.34 -1.08
C SER A 59 -4.72 -3.84 -0.65
N LYS A 60 -5.67 -3.72 -1.58
CA LYS A 60 -7.04 -3.33 -1.25
C LYS A 60 -7.70 -4.32 -0.32
N LEU A 61 -7.65 -5.61 -0.65
CA LEU A 61 -8.22 -6.67 0.19
C LEU A 61 -7.60 -6.67 1.59
N LEU A 62 -6.29 -6.49 1.68
CA LEU A 62 -5.57 -6.42 2.94
C LEU A 62 -5.99 -5.21 3.80
N ILE A 63 -6.15 -4.04 3.18
CA ILE A 63 -6.61 -2.81 3.85
C ILE A 63 -8.05 -2.99 4.36
N GLU A 64 -8.94 -3.52 3.53
CA GLU A 64 -10.34 -3.75 3.90
C GLU A 64 -10.44 -4.73 5.07
N SER A 65 -9.76 -5.86 4.98
CA SER A 65 -9.69 -6.86 6.06
C SER A 65 -9.13 -6.28 7.38
N HIS A 66 -8.08 -5.48 7.28
CA HIS A 66 -7.49 -4.83 8.47
C HIS A 66 -8.44 -3.81 9.10
N ARG A 67 -9.17 -3.04 8.30
CA ARG A 67 -10.19 -2.08 8.79
C ARG A 67 -11.37 -2.79 9.45
N GLU A 68 -11.82 -3.91 8.89
CA GLU A 68 -12.88 -4.73 9.50
C GLU A 68 -12.45 -5.31 10.84
N MET A 69 -11.23 -5.81 10.93
CA MET A 69 -10.66 -6.32 12.19
C MET A 69 -10.64 -5.23 13.28
N ILE A 70 -10.16 -4.03 12.95
CA ILE A 70 -10.15 -2.88 13.88
C ILE A 70 -11.57 -2.53 14.32
N ARG A 71 -12.54 -2.53 13.40
CA ARG A 71 -13.95 -2.24 13.70
C ARG A 71 -14.54 -3.28 14.65
N HIS A 72 -14.29 -4.54 14.40
CA HIS A 72 -14.78 -5.64 15.23
C HIS A 72 -14.19 -5.59 16.65
N GLU A 73 -12.89 -5.37 16.78
CA GLU A 73 -12.25 -5.17 18.09
C GLU A 73 -12.81 -3.98 18.87
N ARG A 74 -13.24 -2.93 18.16
CA ARG A 74 -13.91 -1.77 18.78
C ARG A 74 -15.28 -2.13 19.32
N GLU A 75 -16.07 -2.86 18.54
CA GLU A 75 -17.41 -3.30 18.94
C GLU A 75 -17.34 -4.22 20.16
N GLU A 76 -16.45 -5.20 20.16
CA GLU A 76 -16.25 -6.10 21.30
C GLU A 76 -15.85 -5.34 22.58
N ARG A 77 -14.93 -4.38 22.47
CA ARG A 77 -14.52 -3.55 23.63
C ARG A 77 -15.67 -2.70 24.17
N ASN A 78 -16.50 -2.15 23.32
CA ASN A 78 -17.68 -1.38 23.71
C ASN A 78 -18.71 -2.26 24.45
N HIS A 79 -18.87 -3.53 24.07
CA HIS A 79 -19.72 -4.50 24.74
C HIS A 79 -19.19 -4.91 26.12
N LEU A 80 -17.88 -4.98 26.29
CA LEU A 80 -17.26 -5.45 27.54
C LEU A 80 -17.14 -4.38 28.63
N LYS A 81 -17.60 -3.14 28.42
CA LYS A 81 -17.57 -2.01 29.39
C LYS A 81 -16.21 -1.86 30.12
N PHE A 82 -15.12 -2.16 29.45
CA PHE A 82 -13.79 -2.03 30.04
C PHE A 82 -13.33 -0.57 29.97
N SER A 83 -13.34 0.11 31.12
CA SER A 83 -12.97 1.51 31.34
C SER A 83 -11.46 1.74 31.22
N ARG A 84 -10.86 1.46 30.09
CA ARG A 84 -9.55 1.97 29.74
C ARG A 84 -9.67 2.55 28.34
N GLU A 85 -9.68 3.87 28.26
CA GLU A 85 -9.76 4.59 26.99
C GLU A 85 -8.70 4.04 26.05
N PRO A 86 -9.09 3.49 24.89
CA PRO A 86 -8.12 3.10 23.87
C PRO A 86 -7.41 4.37 23.43
N LYS A 87 -6.15 4.28 23.05
CA LYS A 87 -5.48 5.38 22.38
C LYS A 87 -6.28 5.70 21.12
N GLU A 88 -7.02 6.78 21.19
CA GLU A 88 -8.13 7.22 20.33
C GLU A 88 -7.81 7.21 18.83
N ASN A 89 -6.54 7.28 18.48
CA ASN A 89 -6.07 7.51 17.11
C ASN A 89 -6.29 6.34 16.14
N TYR A 90 -6.25 5.09 16.60
CA TYR A 90 -6.41 3.91 15.72
C TYR A 90 -7.86 3.63 15.34
N LEU A 91 -8.79 3.99 16.22
CA LEU A 91 -10.21 3.68 16.05
C LEU A 91 -10.91 4.67 15.12
N ILE A 92 -10.44 5.90 15.08
CA ILE A 92 -10.97 6.97 14.20
C ILE A 92 -10.67 6.66 12.73
N ALA A 93 -9.55 5.98 12.43
CA ALA A 93 -9.15 5.68 11.07
C ALA A 93 -10.08 4.68 10.34
N ALA A 94 -10.78 3.80 11.07
CA ALA A 94 -11.67 2.81 10.45
C ALA A 94 -12.97 3.43 9.88
N ASP A 95 -13.44 4.53 10.46
CA ASP A 95 -14.71 5.18 10.07
C ASP A 95 -14.50 6.35 9.09
N LYS A 96 -13.26 6.82 8.92
CA LYS A 96 -12.95 7.88 7.96
C LYS A 96 -12.90 7.37 6.53
N PRO A 97 -13.20 8.22 5.54
CA PRO A 97 -12.91 7.91 4.14
C PRO A 97 -11.45 7.52 3.97
N LEU A 98 -11.21 6.46 3.22
CA LEU A 98 -9.86 5.96 2.97
C LEU A 98 -9.12 6.90 2.02
N GLU A 99 -8.00 7.47 2.49
CA GLU A 99 -7.07 8.22 1.67
C GLU A 99 -5.84 7.35 1.42
N VAL A 100 -5.49 7.15 0.14
CA VAL A 100 -4.41 6.23 -0.26
C VAL A 100 -3.32 6.98 -1.01
N GLY A 101 -2.12 6.97 -0.47
CA GLY A 101 -0.91 7.39 -1.14
C GLY A 101 -0.23 6.21 -1.84
N VAL A 102 -0.13 6.25 -3.16
CA VAL A 102 0.60 5.23 -3.94
C VAL A 102 2.02 5.70 -4.17
N LEU A 103 2.97 5.14 -3.42
CA LEU A 103 4.39 5.43 -3.55
C LEU A 103 5.06 4.46 -4.52
N THR A 104 5.57 4.99 -5.60
CA THR A 104 6.30 4.21 -6.63
C THR A 104 7.25 5.10 -7.43
N SER A 105 8.01 4.51 -8.37
CA SER A 105 8.92 5.26 -9.26
C SER A 105 8.19 6.31 -10.08
N ASN A 106 8.83 7.45 -10.32
CA ASN A 106 8.24 8.61 -11.00
C ASN A 106 7.62 8.29 -12.37
N PHE A 107 8.22 7.41 -13.19
CA PHE A 107 7.68 6.98 -14.47
C PHE A 107 6.44 6.08 -14.31
N HIS A 108 6.24 5.44 -13.17
CA HIS A 108 5.19 4.45 -12.93
C HIS A 108 3.94 5.00 -12.22
N VAL A 109 4.05 6.16 -11.54
CA VAL A 109 2.98 6.74 -10.70
C VAL A 109 1.64 6.85 -11.43
N TYR A 110 1.65 7.33 -12.68
CA TYR A 110 0.41 7.52 -13.44
C TYR A 110 -0.36 6.20 -13.59
N ARG A 111 0.31 5.14 -14.07
CA ARG A 111 -0.31 3.83 -14.28
C ARG A 111 -0.80 3.22 -12.97
N ALA A 112 0.01 3.27 -11.92
CA ALA A 112 -0.36 2.75 -10.61
C ALA A 112 -1.61 3.46 -10.05
N CYS A 113 -1.70 4.79 -10.14
CA CYS A 113 -2.88 5.53 -9.71
C CYS A 113 -4.13 5.20 -10.54
N MET A 114 -4.00 5.00 -11.85
CA MET A 114 -5.13 4.64 -12.71
C MET A 114 -5.66 3.24 -12.38
N ILE A 115 -4.76 2.27 -12.18
CA ILE A 115 -5.14 0.92 -11.74
C ILE A 115 -5.79 0.97 -10.35
N ALA A 116 -5.23 1.73 -9.40
CA ALA A 116 -5.80 1.88 -8.06
C ALA A 116 -7.26 2.41 -8.11
N LYS A 117 -7.52 3.44 -8.92
CA LYS A 117 -8.87 3.98 -9.13
C LYS A 117 -9.80 2.93 -9.74
N LYS A 118 -9.33 2.16 -10.72
CA LYS A 118 -10.10 1.06 -11.34
C LYS A 118 -10.49 -0.01 -10.33
N TRP A 119 -9.60 -0.30 -9.38
CA TRP A 119 -9.86 -1.23 -8.29
C TRP A 119 -10.71 -0.62 -7.15
N GLY A 120 -11.20 0.62 -7.32
CA GLY A 120 -12.17 1.24 -6.43
C GLY A 120 -11.56 1.91 -5.20
N PHE A 121 -10.32 2.38 -5.30
CA PHE A 121 -9.82 3.38 -4.37
C PHE A 121 -10.34 4.76 -4.79
N GLU A 122 -11.12 5.43 -3.94
CA GLU A 122 -11.74 6.72 -4.27
C GLU A 122 -10.75 7.88 -4.20
N ASN A 123 -10.02 7.98 -3.09
CA ASN A 123 -9.07 9.08 -2.84
C ASN A 123 -7.64 8.58 -3.00
N VAL A 124 -7.10 8.68 -4.23
CA VAL A 124 -5.77 8.19 -4.58
C VAL A 124 -4.83 9.34 -4.91
N TYR A 125 -3.71 9.39 -4.22
CA TYR A 125 -2.64 10.35 -4.38
C TYR A 125 -1.36 9.65 -4.84
N GLY A 126 -0.76 10.11 -5.93
CA GLY A 126 0.51 9.58 -6.42
C GLY A 126 1.69 10.23 -5.68
N ILE A 127 2.59 9.42 -5.17
CA ILE A 127 3.83 9.86 -4.53
C ILE A 127 4.99 9.28 -5.34
N SER A 128 5.81 10.14 -5.95
CA SER A 128 6.89 9.69 -6.81
C SER A 128 8.22 9.55 -6.08
N ALA A 129 8.85 8.38 -6.21
CA ALA A 129 10.26 8.21 -5.90
C ALA A 129 11.10 8.49 -7.15
N GLN A 130 12.23 9.15 -6.95
CA GLN A 130 13.15 9.48 -8.06
C GLN A 130 13.82 8.21 -8.58
N SER A 131 13.85 8.05 -9.90
CA SER A 131 14.49 6.92 -10.58
C SER A 131 15.89 7.30 -11.06
N ASP A 132 16.71 6.28 -11.35
CA ASP A 132 18.01 6.46 -11.94
C ASP A 132 17.89 7.18 -13.30
N PRO A 133 18.56 8.32 -13.48
CA PRO A 133 18.49 9.10 -14.73
C PRO A 133 18.95 8.32 -15.98
N VAL A 134 19.91 7.39 -15.82
CA VAL A 134 20.49 6.62 -16.93
C VAL A 134 19.44 5.66 -17.53
N LEU A 135 18.61 5.06 -16.70
CA LEU A 135 17.59 4.10 -17.11
C LEU A 135 16.24 4.75 -17.41
N PHE A 136 16.07 6.04 -17.09
CA PHE A 136 14.77 6.72 -17.10
C PHE A 136 14.07 6.64 -18.46
N ILE A 137 14.76 6.92 -19.56
CA ILE A 137 14.16 6.91 -20.91
C ILE A 137 13.67 5.51 -21.27
N HIS A 138 14.50 4.47 -21.02
CA HIS A 138 14.12 3.07 -21.28
C HIS A 138 12.89 2.66 -20.45
N LEU A 139 12.87 3.03 -19.19
CA LEU A 139 11.76 2.75 -18.28
C LEU A 139 10.47 3.47 -18.71
N CYS A 140 10.54 4.71 -19.20
CA CYS A 140 9.39 5.44 -19.74
C CYS A 140 8.82 4.76 -21.00
N VAL A 141 9.65 4.32 -21.93
CA VAL A 141 9.20 3.60 -23.13
C VAL A 141 8.48 2.29 -22.76
N ARG A 142 9.07 1.51 -21.86
CA ARG A 142 8.46 0.29 -21.31
C ARG A 142 7.11 0.59 -20.65
N GLU A 143 7.03 1.67 -19.90
CA GLU A 143 5.81 2.08 -19.21
C GLU A 143 4.71 2.50 -20.16
N CYS A 144 5.04 3.22 -21.24
CA CYS A 144 4.07 3.54 -22.30
C CYS A 144 3.45 2.28 -22.91
N ALA A 145 4.28 1.27 -23.21
CA ALA A 145 3.79 -0.02 -23.71
C ALA A 145 2.89 -0.73 -22.69
N SER A 146 3.25 -0.67 -21.40
CA SER A 146 2.46 -1.24 -20.32
C SER A 146 1.10 -0.55 -20.15
N ILE A 147 1.04 0.78 -20.29
CA ILE A 147 -0.21 1.56 -20.25
C ILE A 147 -1.14 1.14 -21.39
N ILE A 148 -0.61 1.02 -22.61
CA ILE A 148 -1.40 0.57 -23.79
C ILE A 148 -1.95 -0.84 -23.54
N LYS A 149 -1.09 -1.77 -23.08
CA LYS A 149 -1.50 -3.12 -22.71
C LYS A 149 -2.63 -3.11 -21.68
N ASP A 150 -2.46 -2.38 -20.59
CA ASP A 150 -3.42 -2.39 -19.48
C ASP A 150 -4.76 -1.75 -19.89
N ARG A 151 -4.76 -0.77 -20.78
CA ARG A 151 -6.00 -0.23 -21.38
C ARG A 151 -6.73 -1.26 -22.25
N ILE A 152 -5.99 -1.98 -23.10
CA ILE A 152 -6.59 -3.02 -23.96
C ILE A 152 -7.15 -4.15 -23.11
N MET A 153 -6.49 -4.52 -22.02
CA MET A 153 -6.93 -5.57 -21.11
C MET A 153 -8.00 -5.12 -20.12
N GLY A 154 -8.38 -3.84 -20.10
CA GLY A 154 -9.37 -3.29 -19.18
C GLY A 154 -8.91 -3.20 -17.72
N ASN A 155 -7.61 -3.09 -17.48
CA ASN A 155 -7.03 -2.93 -16.14
C ASN A 155 -6.97 -1.47 -15.67
N MET A 156 -7.28 -0.53 -16.57
CA MET A 156 -7.26 0.92 -16.30
C MET A 156 -8.56 1.58 -16.76
#